data_26a6b1d12d04cf8fc7ae64dafe623ec2
#
_entry.id   26a6b1d12d04cf8fc7ae64dafe623ec2
#
_cell.length_a   1.000
_cell.length_b   1.000
_cell.length_c   1.000
_cell.angle_alpha   90.00
_cell.angle_beta   90.00
_cell.angle_gamma   90.00
#
_symmetry.space_group_name_H-M   'P 1'
#
loop_
_entity.id
_entity.type
_entity.pdbx_description
1 polymer ?
#
loop_
_entity_poly.entity_id
_entity_poly.type
_entity_poly.pdbx_seq_one_letter_code
_entity_poly.pdbx_strand_id
1 'polypeptide(L)'
;VEDEPINDDQLAPVLRRLRAPLGVWAVTGNHEYYGDAGGTIAEFAAGGVKWLRDERVEIAPGLHLAGLDDIGRAMRGGGDIYAGLEKTLPSRAPGATILLAHIPAPGLVERAAREGVSLMLSGHTHGGQIWPFSYLVQREFPHLVGVHREGDMQLVISRGAGGWGPRMRLWQPGEILKLTLRAPQT
;
A
#
# COMPACT_ATOMS: atom_id res chain seq x y z
N VAL A 1 14.69 -9.59 13.07
CA VAL A 1 13.60 -8.95 13.82
C VAL A 1 12.28 -9.24 13.17
N GLU A 2 12.31 -9.51 11.87
CA GLU A 2 11.16 -9.84 11.05
C GLU A 2 10.70 -11.29 11.25
N ASP A 3 11.53 -12.10 11.90
CA ASP A 3 11.30 -13.53 12.11
C ASP A 3 10.80 -13.86 13.52
N GLU A 4 10.64 -12.89 14.41
CA GLU A 4 9.91 -13.17 15.65
C GLU A 4 8.41 -13.25 15.33
N PRO A 5 7.79 -14.41 15.56
CA PRO A 5 6.36 -14.52 15.38
C PRO A 5 5.68 -13.45 16.22
N ILE A 6 4.83 -12.65 15.58
CA ILE A 6 3.98 -11.71 16.30
C ILE A 6 3.18 -12.59 17.27
N ASN A 7 3.23 -12.25 18.55
CA ASN A 7 2.45 -12.99 19.53
C ASN A 7 0.96 -12.67 19.26
N ASP A 8 0.22 -13.62 18.74
CA ASP A 8 -1.19 -13.52 18.37
C ASP A 8 -2.04 -12.93 19.50
N ASP A 9 -1.66 -13.25 20.75
CA ASP A 9 -2.33 -12.73 21.95
C ASP A 9 -2.20 -11.20 22.10
N GLN A 10 -1.20 -10.58 21.48
CA GLN A 10 -0.97 -9.13 21.56
C GLN A 10 -1.54 -8.36 20.36
N LEU A 11 -1.49 -8.92 19.17
CA LEU A 11 -1.91 -8.23 17.95
C LEU A 11 -3.43 -8.24 17.78
N ALA A 12 -4.10 -9.36 17.96
CA ALA A 12 -5.52 -9.50 17.76
C ALA A 12 -6.38 -8.50 18.56
N PRO A 13 -6.10 -8.20 19.85
CA PRO A 13 -6.81 -7.17 20.60
C PRO A 13 -6.64 -5.76 20.01
N VAL A 14 -5.46 -5.45 19.44
CA VAL A 14 -5.19 -4.15 18.81
C VAL A 14 -5.96 -4.04 17.51
N LEU A 15 -5.92 -5.06 16.66
CA LEU A 15 -6.63 -5.09 15.38
C LEU A 15 -8.15 -4.95 15.58
N ARG A 16 -8.73 -5.60 16.59
CA ARG A 16 -10.16 -5.47 16.90
C ARG A 16 -10.59 -4.07 17.31
N ARG A 17 -9.66 -3.19 17.69
CA ARG A 17 -9.94 -1.78 18.01
C ARG A 17 -9.96 -0.89 16.75
N LEU A 18 -9.39 -1.35 15.66
CA LEU A 18 -9.45 -0.64 14.38
C LEU A 18 -10.87 -0.73 13.82
N ARG A 19 -11.57 0.40 13.80
CA ARG A 19 -12.94 0.46 13.30
C ARG A 19 -13.13 1.74 12.50
N ALA A 20 -13.77 1.60 11.33
CA ALA A 20 -14.12 2.73 10.47
C ALA A 20 -15.49 2.48 9.80
N PRO A 21 -16.31 3.52 9.55
CA PRO A 21 -17.61 3.36 8.91
C PRO A 21 -17.57 2.66 7.54
N LEU A 22 -16.51 2.90 6.76
CA LEU A 22 -16.33 2.29 5.45
C LEU A 22 -15.48 1.01 5.49
N GLY A 23 -15.13 0.54 6.67
CA GLY A 23 -14.30 -0.64 6.88
C GLY A 23 -12.83 -0.32 7.09
N VAL A 24 -12.08 -1.34 7.52
CA VAL A 24 -10.61 -1.32 7.65
C VAL A 24 -10.07 -2.23 6.54
N TRP A 25 -9.19 -1.70 5.72
CA TRP A 25 -8.73 -2.36 4.51
C TRP A 25 -7.22 -2.48 4.48
N ALA A 26 -6.71 -3.56 3.93
CA ALA A 26 -5.29 -3.80 3.77
C ALA A 26 -4.97 -4.39 2.38
N VAL A 27 -3.73 -4.23 1.98
CA VAL A 27 -3.08 -4.96 0.87
C VAL A 27 -1.84 -5.63 1.39
N THR A 28 -1.40 -6.68 0.72
CA THR A 28 -0.14 -7.35 1.03
C THR A 28 1.05 -6.49 0.63
N GLY A 29 2.15 -6.64 1.37
CA GLY A 29 3.47 -6.19 0.99
C GLY A 29 4.41 -7.37 0.79
N ASN A 30 5.68 -7.09 0.52
CA ASN A 30 6.68 -8.12 0.31
C ASN A 30 6.94 -8.96 1.57
N HIS A 31 6.72 -8.41 2.77
CA HIS A 31 6.98 -9.09 4.04
C HIS A 31 6.01 -10.24 4.31
N GLU A 32 4.75 -10.14 3.89
CA GLU A 32 3.80 -11.24 4.01
C GLU A 32 4.31 -12.51 3.30
N TYR A 33 5.13 -12.34 2.26
CA TYR A 33 5.65 -13.46 1.45
C TYR A 33 7.03 -13.99 1.88
N TYR A 34 7.60 -13.44 2.96
CA TYR A 34 8.85 -14.00 3.53
C TYR A 34 8.58 -15.13 4.54
N GLY A 35 7.35 -15.24 5.03
CA GLY A 35 6.91 -16.27 5.97
C GLY A 35 5.58 -16.90 5.56
N ASP A 36 4.70 -17.14 6.54
CA ASP A 36 3.34 -17.66 6.32
C ASP A 36 2.37 -16.53 6.00
N ALA A 37 2.30 -16.15 4.72
CA ALA A 37 1.34 -15.15 4.25
C ALA A 37 -0.11 -15.54 4.57
N GLY A 38 -0.45 -16.82 4.51
CA GLY A 38 -1.79 -17.32 4.78
C GLY A 38 -2.20 -17.08 6.24
N GLY A 39 -1.32 -17.42 7.17
CA GLY A 39 -1.54 -17.19 8.60
C GLY A 39 -1.68 -15.71 8.94
N THR A 40 -0.77 -14.87 8.47
CA THR A 40 -0.85 -13.42 8.69
C THR A 40 -2.15 -12.83 8.16
N ILE A 41 -2.54 -13.17 6.93
CA ILE A 41 -3.79 -12.69 6.33
C ILE A 41 -5.00 -13.14 7.15
N ALA A 42 -5.03 -14.40 7.59
CA ALA A 42 -6.13 -14.95 8.38
C ALA A 42 -6.26 -14.27 9.75
N GLU A 43 -5.14 -14.00 10.43
CA GLU A 43 -5.11 -13.31 11.72
C GLU A 43 -5.66 -11.88 11.62
N PHE A 44 -5.19 -11.10 10.65
CA PHE A 44 -5.71 -9.75 10.42
C PHE A 44 -7.19 -9.77 10.05
N ALA A 45 -7.62 -10.73 9.24
CA ALA A 45 -9.04 -10.89 8.87
C ALA A 45 -9.89 -11.22 10.11
N ALA A 46 -9.42 -12.08 11.02
CA ALA A 46 -10.06 -12.35 12.29
C ALA A 46 -10.16 -11.10 13.19
N GLY A 47 -9.24 -10.16 13.04
CA GLY A 47 -9.28 -8.83 13.65
C GLY A 47 -10.26 -7.85 13.01
N GLY A 48 -10.87 -8.21 11.88
CA GLY A 48 -11.84 -7.37 11.14
C GLY A 48 -11.24 -6.56 9.99
N VAL A 49 -10.00 -6.81 9.63
CA VAL A 49 -9.34 -6.21 8.48
C VAL A 49 -9.77 -6.94 7.20
N LYS A 50 -10.15 -6.19 6.18
CA LYS A 50 -10.52 -6.71 4.87
C LYS A 50 -9.32 -6.57 3.92
N TRP A 51 -8.90 -7.68 3.32
CA TRP A 51 -7.81 -7.69 2.37
C TRP A 51 -8.32 -7.47 0.96
N LEU A 52 -7.58 -6.67 0.20
CA LEU A 52 -7.75 -6.54 -1.24
C LEU A 52 -6.52 -7.14 -1.94
N ARG A 53 -6.73 -8.17 -2.72
CA ARG A 53 -5.67 -8.91 -3.43
C ARG A 53 -6.03 -9.04 -4.91
N ASP A 54 -5.65 -8.03 -5.68
CA ASP A 54 -6.09 -7.82 -7.07
C ASP A 54 -7.61 -7.73 -7.17
N GLU A 55 -8.19 -6.94 -6.27
CA GLU A 55 -9.62 -6.78 -6.12
C GLU A 55 -9.99 -5.30 -6.03
N ARG A 56 -11.24 -5.01 -6.41
CA ARG A 56 -11.85 -3.69 -6.31
C ARG A 56 -13.23 -3.79 -5.71
N VAL A 57 -13.53 -2.86 -4.80
CA VAL A 57 -14.83 -2.75 -4.14
C VAL A 57 -15.33 -1.31 -4.18
N GLU A 58 -16.64 -1.11 -4.27
CA GLU A 58 -17.25 0.19 -4.03
C GLU A 58 -17.49 0.35 -2.53
N ILE A 59 -16.83 1.33 -1.91
CA ILE A 59 -16.90 1.58 -0.46
C ILE A 59 -17.92 2.67 -0.11
N ALA A 60 -18.28 3.50 -1.07
CA ALA A 60 -19.37 4.48 -1.00
C ALA A 60 -19.82 4.79 -2.43
N PRO A 61 -21.03 5.34 -2.66
CA PRO A 61 -21.52 5.65 -4.00
C PRO A 61 -20.52 6.47 -4.82
N GLY A 62 -20.06 5.90 -5.94
CA GLY A 62 -19.05 6.50 -6.82
C GLY A 62 -17.63 6.55 -6.27
N LEU A 63 -17.35 5.93 -5.11
CA LEU A 63 -16.01 5.81 -4.55
C LEU A 63 -15.57 4.35 -4.47
N HIS A 64 -14.53 4.03 -5.22
CA HIS A 64 -13.99 2.69 -5.29
C HIS A 64 -12.65 2.61 -4.57
N LEU A 65 -12.44 1.50 -3.87
CA LEU A 65 -11.15 1.11 -3.31
C LEU A 65 -10.66 -0.11 -4.07
N ALA A 66 -9.49 0.00 -4.67
CA ALA A 66 -8.79 -1.06 -5.38
C ALA A 66 -7.52 -1.43 -4.61
N GLY A 67 -7.16 -2.69 -4.57
CA GLY A 67 -5.95 -3.14 -3.90
C GLY A 67 -5.23 -4.20 -4.70
N LEU A 68 -3.92 -4.03 -4.84
CA LEU A 68 -3.05 -4.99 -5.50
C LEU A 68 -2.42 -5.94 -4.49
N ASP A 69 -2.29 -7.18 -4.89
CA ASP A 69 -1.37 -8.11 -4.22
C ASP A 69 0.09 -7.65 -4.43
N ASP A 70 1.02 -8.09 -3.59
CA ASP A 70 2.41 -7.64 -3.70
C ASP A 70 3.05 -8.00 -5.03
N ILE A 71 3.59 -6.99 -5.70
CA ILE A 71 4.27 -7.14 -6.98
C ILE A 71 5.76 -7.50 -6.85
N GLY A 72 6.30 -7.52 -5.63
CA GLY A 72 7.72 -7.74 -5.39
C GLY A 72 8.23 -9.08 -5.91
N ARG A 73 7.38 -10.12 -5.92
CA ARG A 73 7.73 -11.40 -6.53
C ARG A 73 7.86 -11.31 -8.04
N ALA A 74 6.93 -10.61 -8.70
CA ALA A 74 6.99 -10.39 -10.15
C ALA A 74 8.21 -9.55 -10.52
N MET A 75 8.50 -8.48 -9.77
CA MET A 75 9.68 -7.65 -9.98
C MET A 75 11.00 -8.44 -9.92
N ARG A 76 11.15 -9.32 -8.93
CA ARG A 76 12.37 -10.15 -8.77
C ARG A 76 12.45 -11.31 -9.74
N GLY A 77 11.30 -11.88 -10.10
CA GLY A 77 11.20 -13.06 -10.94
C GLY A 77 11.01 -12.79 -12.45
N GLY A 78 10.99 -11.52 -12.88
CA GLY A 78 10.72 -11.16 -14.27
C GLY A 78 9.28 -11.40 -14.69
N GLY A 79 8.34 -11.47 -13.75
CA GLY A 79 6.92 -11.60 -14.01
C GLY A 79 6.28 -10.26 -14.40
N ASP A 80 5.00 -10.33 -14.77
CA ASP A 80 4.22 -9.16 -15.13
C ASP A 80 3.73 -8.42 -13.86
N ILE A 81 4.28 -7.23 -13.62
CA ILE A 81 3.89 -6.36 -12.49
C ILE A 81 2.53 -5.67 -12.71
N TYR A 82 1.98 -5.72 -13.92
CA TYR A 82 0.72 -5.07 -14.29
C TYR A 82 -0.48 -6.01 -14.23
N ALA A 83 -0.27 -7.32 -14.16
CA ALA A 83 -1.34 -8.31 -14.19
C ALA A 83 -2.43 -8.07 -13.12
N GLY A 84 -2.02 -7.72 -11.90
CA GLY A 84 -2.93 -7.35 -10.82
C GLY A 84 -3.72 -6.09 -11.14
N LEU A 85 -3.06 -5.07 -11.70
CA LEU A 85 -3.70 -3.81 -12.07
C LEU A 85 -4.75 -4.01 -13.18
N GLU A 86 -4.42 -4.78 -14.20
CA GLU A 86 -5.34 -5.08 -15.32
C GLU A 86 -6.58 -5.85 -14.85
N LYS A 87 -6.39 -6.77 -13.91
CA LYS A 87 -7.49 -7.50 -13.28
C LYS A 87 -8.38 -6.58 -12.43
N THR A 88 -7.76 -5.66 -11.70
CA THR A 88 -8.39 -4.82 -10.69
C THR A 88 -9.10 -3.60 -11.30
N LEU A 89 -8.57 -3.06 -12.38
CA LEU A 89 -9.09 -1.85 -13.06
C LEU A 89 -9.63 -2.20 -14.46
N PRO A 90 -10.72 -2.96 -14.58
CA PRO A 90 -11.37 -3.12 -15.88
C PRO A 90 -11.91 -1.77 -16.33
N SER A 91 -11.45 -1.31 -17.50
CA SER A 91 -11.79 -0.08 -18.22
C SER A 91 -12.73 0.91 -17.50
N ARG A 92 -12.21 2.12 -17.24
CA ARG A 92 -12.85 3.33 -16.67
C ARG A 92 -14.22 3.11 -16.02
N ALA A 93 -14.22 2.68 -14.76
CA ALA A 93 -15.45 2.71 -13.99
C ALA A 93 -15.80 4.16 -13.61
N PRO A 94 -17.08 4.51 -13.63
CA PRO A 94 -17.52 5.83 -13.19
C PRO A 94 -17.17 6.06 -11.73
N GLY A 95 -16.79 7.30 -11.38
CA GLY A 95 -16.42 7.69 -10.02
C GLY A 95 -14.93 7.78 -9.77
N ALA A 96 -14.57 7.99 -8.53
CA ALA A 96 -13.17 8.08 -8.09
C ALA A 96 -12.64 6.72 -7.64
N THR A 97 -11.39 6.41 -7.99
CA THR A 97 -10.71 5.19 -7.55
C THR A 97 -9.51 5.54 -6.68
N ILE A 98 -9.47 4.96 -5.49
CA ILE A 98 -8.28 4.93 -4.62
C ILE A 98 -7.61 3.57 -4.82
N LEU A 99 -6.35 3.58 -5.22
CA LEU A 99 -5.53 2.38 -5.38
C LEU A 99 -4.60 2.21 -4.19
N LEU A 100 -4.67 1.06 -3.54
CA LEU A 100 -3.68 0.62 -2.56
C LEU A 100 -2.69 -0.30 -3.25
N ALA A 101 -1.41 0.05 -3.23
CA ALA A 101 -0.34 -0.79 -3.75
C ALA A 101 0.92 -0.59 -2.90
N HIS A 102 1.45 -1.65 -2.32
CA HIS A 102 2.56 -1.55 -1.39
C HIS A 102 3.80 -0.92 -2.02
N ILE A 103 4.22 -1.41 -3.19
CA ILE A 103 5.43 -0.96 -3.89
C ILE A 103 5.08 0.12 -4.93
N PRO A 104 5.61 1.35 -4.82
CA PRO A 104 5.42 2.41 -5.81
C PRO A 104 6.39 2.28 -6.99
N ALA A 105 6.35 1.14 -7.70
CA ALA A 105 7.19 0.93 -8.88
C ALA A 105 6.85 1.96 -9.97
N PRO A 106 7.84 2.65 -10.58
CA PRO A 106 7.59 3.75 -11.52
C PRO A 106 6.62 3.38 -12.64
N GLY A 107 6.84 2.26 -13.32
CA GLY A 107 5.95 1.81 -14.39
C GLY A 107 4.51 1.52 -13.91
N LEU A 108 4.34 0.99 -12.67
CA LEU A 108 3.02 0.78 -12.08
C LEU A 108 2.32 2.11 -11.79
N VAL A 109 3.06 3.09 -11.25
CA VAL A 109 2.53 4.45 -10.97
C VAL A 109 2.04 5.11 -12.24
N GLU A 110 2.87 5.11 -13.29
CA GLU A 110 2.49 5.65 -14.60
C GLU A 110 1.28 4.94 -15.21
N ARG A 111 1.23 3.61 -15.13
CA ARG A 111 0.12 2.83 -15.65
C ARG A 111 -1.18 3.11 -14.88
N ALA A 112 -1.14 3.17 -13.54
CA ALA A 112 -2.29 3.50 -12.71
C ALA A 112 -2.87 4.88 -13.04
N ALA A 113 -2.01 5.87 -13.27
CA ALA A 113 -2.41 7.22 -13.69
C ALA A 113 -3.13 7.19 -15.05
N ARG A 114 -2.60 6.45 -16.03
CA ARG A 114 -3.23 6.30 -17.35
C ARG A 114 -4.60 5.60 -17.30
N GLU A 115 -4.77 4.65 -16.37
CA GLU A 115 -6.04 3.95 -16.15
C GLU A 115 -7.06 4.79 -15.37
N GLY A 116 -6.73 6.02 -14.99
CA GLY A 116 -7.64 6.96 -14.37
C GLY A 116 -7.81 6.79 -12.86
N VAL A 117 -6.83 6.19 -12.18
CA VAL A 117 -6.77 6.20 -10.71
C VAL A 117 -6.67 7.65 -10.23
N SER A 118 -7.49 8.00 -9.23
CA SER A 118 -7.52 9.38 -8.68
C SER A 118 -6.48 9.58 -7.59
N LEU A 119 -6.27 8.55 -6.77
CA LEU A 119 -5.34 8.55 -5.65
C LEU A 119 -4.67 7.18 -5.53
N MET A 120 -3.35 7.13 -5.48
CA MET A 120 -2.59 5.92 -5.16
C MET A 120 -1.90 6.09 -3.81
N LEU A 121 -2.05 5.09 -2.94
CA LEU A 121 -1.43 5.04 -1.62
C LEU A 121 -0.42 3.90 -1.60
N SER A 122 0.82 4.21 -1.21
CA SER A 122 1.93 3.26 -1.18
C SER A 122 2.80 3.42 0.06
N GLY A 123 3.64 2.43 0.30
CA GLY A 123 4.65 2.41 1.35
C GLY A 123 5.99 1.92 0.84
N HIS A 124 6.50 0.82 1.40
CA HIS A 124 7.68 0.06 0.97
C HIS A 124 9.03 0.77 1.14
N THR A 125 9.16 1.99 0.69
CA THR A 125 10.43 2.74 0.63
C THR A 125 11.00 3.10 2.00
N HIS A 126 10.16 3.13 3.03
CA HIS A 126 10.47 3.63 4.40
C HIS A 126 11.09 5.03 4.42
N GLY A 127 11.02 5.79 3.30
CA GLY A 127 11.76 7.05 3.14
C GLY A 127 13.27 6.86 3.14
N GLY A 128 13.76 5.64 2.87
CA GLY A 128 15.17 5.26 2.99
C GLY A 128 15.61 4.95 4.42
N GLN A 129 14.72 5.06 5.41
CA GLN A 129 14.82 4.70 6.82
C GLN A 129 16.06 5.21 7.57
N ILE A 130 17.27 5.02 7.03
CA ILE A 130 18.55 5.38 7.65
C ILE A 130 19.35 6.20 6.64
N TRP A 131 19.70 7.43 7.02
CA TRP A 131 20.61 8.23 6.21
C TRP A 131 22.02 7.56 6.17
N PRO A 132 22.71 7.49 5.01
CA PRO A 132 22.36 8.07 3.70
C PRO A 132 21.70 7.09 2.71
N PHE A 133 21.16 5.97 3.16
CA PHE A 133 20.55 4.95 2.29
C PHE A 133 19.38 5.48 1.45
N SER A 134 18.76 6.59 1.86
CA SER A 134 17.72 7.26 1.06
C SER A 134 18.15 7.56 -0.38
N TYR A 135 19.43 7.89 -0.60
CA TYR A 135 19.96 8.13 -1.95
C TYR A 135 19.98 6.87 -2.82
N LEU A 136 20.24 5.70 -2.21
CA LEU A 136 20.22 4.42 -2.92
C LEU A 136 18.78 4.01 -3.25
N VAL A 137 17.86 4.13 -2.29
CA VAL A 137 16.45 3.81 -2.49
C VAL A 137 15.83 4.72 -3.54
N GLN A 138 16.21 6.02 -3.57
CA GLN A 138 15.70 6.98 -4.55
C GLN A 138 16.12 6.66 -5.99
N ARG A 139 17.20 5.91 -6.20
CA ARG A 139 17.59 5.48 -7.55
C ARG A 139 16.62 4.46 -8.14
N GLU A 140 16.01 3.63 -7.31
CA GLU A 140 15.02 2.64 -7.72
C GLU A 140 13.61 3.22 -7.69
N PHE A 141 13.32 4.02 -6.65
CA PHE A 141 12.02 4.67 -6.44
C PHE A 141 12.18 6.19 -6.46
N PRO A 142 12.04 6.85 -7.63
CA PRO A 142 12.20 8.30 -7.76
C PRO A 142 11.32 9.09 -6.79
N HIS A 143 10.09 8.61 -6.53
CA HIS A 143 9.20 9.10 -5.50
C HIS A 143 9.44 8.34 -4.20
N LEU A 144 10.24 8.92 -3.31
CA LEU A 144 10.65 8.22 -2.09
C LEU A 144 9.61 8.28 -0.97
N VAL A 145 9.01 9.45 -0.74
CA VAL A 145 8.06 9.70 0.34
C VAL A 145 7.28 10.99 0.08
N GLY A 146 6.08 11.10 0.64
CA GLY A 146 5.28 12.32 0.57
C GLY A 146 4.22 12.28 -0.51
N VAL A 147 3.77 13.46 -0.92
CA VAL A 147 2.71 13.63 -1.92
C VAL A 147 3.32 14.04 -3.25
N HIS A 148 3.03 13.28 -4.29
CA HIS A 148 3.47 13.52 -5.66
C HIS A 148 2.26 13.55 -6.59
N ARG A 149 2.48 14.00 -7.82
CA ARG A 149 1.45 14.01 -8.86
C ARG A 149 1.98 13.31 -10.10
N GLU A 150 1.17 12.38 -10.61
CA GLU A 150 1.41 11.68 -11.87
C GLU A 150 0.20 11.87 -12.78
N GLY A 151 0.31 12.74 -13.78
CA GLY A 151 -0.84 13.19 -14.55
C GLY A 151 -1.91 13.82 -13.66
N ASP A 152 -3.12 13.27 -13.67
CA ASP A 152 -4.22 13.70 -12.79
C ASP A 152 -4.28 12.92 -11.46
N MET A 153 -3.51 11.85 -11.33
CA MET A 153 -3.43 11.04 -10.11
C MET A 153 -2.56 11.71 -9.05
N GLN A 154 -3.03 11.67 -7.81
CA GLN A 154 -2.18 11.92 -6.64
C GLN A 154 -1.55 10.61 -6.18
N LEU A 155 -0.23 10.62 -5.94
CA LEU A 155 0.51 9.52 -5.34
C LEU A 155 0.96 9.94 -3.95
N VAL A 156 0.59 9.16 -2.93
CA VAL A 156 1.01 9.39 -1.55
C VAL A 156 1.82 8.18 -1.08
N ILE A 157 3.07 8.42 -0.70
CA ILE A 157 3.97 7.38 -0.21
C ILE A 157 4.28 7.65 1.25
N SER A 158 3.91 6.69 2.11
CA SER A 158 4.18 6.75 3.54
C SER A 158 5.53 6.11 3.89
N ARG A 159 6.20 6.67 4.90
CA ARG A 159 7.34 6.01 5.54
C ARG A 159 6.94 4.78 6.34
N GLY A 160 5.65 4.63 6.66
CA GLY A 160 5.15 3.59 7.54
C GLY A 160 5.46 3.83 9.02
N ALA A 161 4.76 3.10 9.89
CA ALA A 161 4.94 3.16 11.35
C ALA A 161 6.08 2.25 11.82
N GLY A 162 6.33 1.14 11.12
CA GLY A 162 7.36 0.15 11.43
C GLY A 162 8.73 0.50 10.87
N GLY A 163 9.63 -0.47 10.85
CA GLY A 163 10.96 -0.38 10.27
C GLY A 163 11.33 -1.65 9.53
N TRP A 164 12.33 -1.59 8.70
CA TRP A 164 12.92 -2.70 7.97
C TRP A 164 14.35 -2.96 8.42
N GLY A 165 14.76 -4.23 8.54
CA GLY A 165 16.10 -4.61 8.96
C GLY A 165 16.46 -4.08 10.37
N PRO A 166 17.46 -3.23 10.55
CA PRO A 166 17.80 -2.68 11.87
C PRO A 166 16.62 -1.95 12.51
N ARG A 167 16.36 -2.23 13.80
CA ARG A 167 15.31 -1.55 14.58
C ARG A 167 15.67 -0.09 14.87
N MET A 168 15.99 0.68 13.84
CA MET A 168 16.36 2.09 13.97
C MET A 168 15.87 2.89 12.76
N ARG A 169 15.62 4.17 13.01
CA ARG A 169 15.41 5.17 11.98
C ARG A 169 16.32 6.35 12.27
N LEU A 170 17.01 6.85 11.25
CA LEU A 170 17.89 8.03 11.40
C LEU A 170 17.34 9.14 10.52
N TRP A 171 16.80 10.20 11.17
CA TRP A 171 16.18 11.38 10.55
C TRP A 171 14.96 11.08 9.67
N GLN A 172 14.43 9.87 9.75
CA GLN A 172 13.24 9.42 9.02
C GLN A 172 12.24 8.78 10.00
N PRO A 173 11.54 9.59 10.84
CA PRO A 173 10.61 9.04 11.82
C PRO A 173 9.49 8.23 11.15
N GLY A 174 8.97 7.24 11.85
CA GLY A 174 7.76 6.55 11.45
C GLY A 174 6.56 7.49 11.45
N GLU A 175 5.56 7.20 10.62
CA GLU A 175 4.38 8.05 10.49
C GLU A 175 3.11 7.25 10.27
N ILE A 176 1.99 7.87 10.63
CA ILE A 176 0.64 7.47 10.25
C ILE A 176 0.02 8.68 9.56
N LEU A 177 -0.42 8.50 8.30
CA LEU A 177 -0.97 9.57 7.50
C LEU A 177 -2.49 9.69 7.73
N LYS A 178 -2.97 10.92 7.95
CA LYS A 178 -4.39 11.25 7.89
C LYS A 178 -4.67 12.02 6.61
N LEU A 179 -5.41 11.41 5.71
CA LEU A 179 -5.81 12.03 4.44
C LEU A 179 -7.26 12.50 4.52
N THR A 180 -7.54 13.71 4.03
CA THR A 180 -8.89 14.24 3.89
C THR A 180 -9.24 14.31 2.42
N LEU A 181 -10.20 13.47 2.00
CA LEU A 181 -10.73 13.49 0.63
C LEU A 181 -11.85 14.52 0.55
N ARG A 182 -11.89 15.25 -0.55
CA ARG A 182 -12.96 16.21 -0.85
C ARG A 182 -13.44 16.00 -2.27
N ALA A 183 -14.74 16.12 -2.47
CA ALA A 183 -15.28 16.21 -3.81
C ALA A 183 -14.75 17.46 -4.52
N PRO A 184 -14.55 17.41 -5.86
CA PRO A 184 -14.25 18.62 -6.62
C PRO A 184 -15.31 19.68 -6.35
N GLN A 185 -14.88 20.93 -6.19
CA GLN A 185 -15.84 22.04 -6.16
C GLN A 185 -16.33 22.22 -7.60
N THR A 186 -17.62 22.05 -7.82
CA THR A 186 -18.32 22.34 -9.09
C THR A 186 -18.44 23.83 -9.32
#